data_86d395cf639406e2ae4f0633e9bf6616
#
_entry.id   86d395cf639406e2ae4f0633e9bf6616
#
_cell.length_a   1.000
_cell.length_b   1.000
_cell.length_c   1.000
_cell.angle_alpha   90.00
_cell.angle_beta   90.00
_cell.angle_gamma   90.00
#
_symmetry.space_group_name_H-M   'P 1'
#
loop_
_entity.id
_entity.type
_entity.pdbx_description
1 polymer ?
#
loop_
_entity_poly.entity_id
_entity_poly.type
_entity_poly.pdbx_seq_one_letter_code
_entity_poly.pdbx_strand_id
1 'polypeptide(L)'
;MTETDIVVLREGTEGLSMESYAETLSDRLPDRTVTLARTPKQERELVPDARVVTGITIEEDLLSRAERLELFACTFAGTDHVPMDALEEHGVAVTNAGGIHAPGIAEQAIGNMLVFARRLHEGWRRKRRSEWRHFQSSEFTDSTVTVVGLGSIGQAVVQRLDGFEVDTIGIRYTPSKGGPTDEVLGFDDEDVHDALARSDYVVVACPLNDLTRDLVDEDALATMRTDAVLVNTARGGIVDTDALVSALQSNKIRGAALDVTEPEPLPAEHPLWDLENCLITPHTGGHTPKHWDRLADIVAENLARLDEGGQLQNQVLAPGQH
;
A
#
# COMPACT_ATOMS: atom_id res chain seq x y z
N MET A 1 -3.05 -41.16 -4.44
CA MET A 1 -2.96 -39.75 -4.89
C MET A 1 -2.60 -38.98 -3.63
N THR A 2 -1.52 -38.23 -3.64
CA THR A 2 -1.17 -37.32 -2.53
C THR A 2 -2.24 -36.23 -2.48
N GLU A 3 -2.93 -36.12 -1.35
CA GLU A 3 -3.96 -35.13 -1.11
C GLU A 3 -3.31 -33.73 -1.24
N THR A 4 -3.83 -32.86 -2.12
CA THR A 4 -3.30 -31.52 -2.32
C THR A 4 -3.91 -30.59 -1.28
N ASP A 5 -3.11 -30.13 -0.32
CA ASP A 5 -3.61 -29.22 0.71
C ASP A 5 -3.80 -27.79 0.18
N ILE A 6 -2.85 -27.32 -0.64
CA ILE A 6 -2.78 -25.93 -1.09
C ILE A 6 -2.61 -25.87 -2.60
N VAL A 7 -3.50 -25.15 -3.28
CA VAL A 7 -3.39 -24.87 -4.71
C VAL A 7 -3.04 -23.41 -4.94
N VAL A 8 -1.93 -23.18 -5.65
CA VAL A 8 -1.53 -21.88 -6.16
C VAL A 8 -2.11 -21.75 -7.58
N LEU A 9 -2.94 -20.73 -7.81
CA LEU A 9 -3.54 -20.48 -9.12
C LEU A 9 -2.50 -19.93 -10.10
N ARG A 10 -2.74 -20.14 -11.40
CA ARG A 10 -1.78 -19.85 -12.48
C ARG A 10 -1.57 -18.35 -12.77
N GLU A 11 -2.58 -17.53 -12.50
CA GLU A 11 -2.54 -16.10 -12.84
C GLU A 11 -1.69 -15.34 -11.84
N GLY A 12 -0.63 -14.71 -12.33
CA GLY A 12 0.27 -13.87 -11.57
C GLY A 12 0.26 -12.42 -12.06
N THR A 13 1.03 -11.57 -11.40
CA THR A 13 1.28 -10.18 -11.80
C THR A 13 2.54 -10.09 -12.66
N GLU A 14 2.62 -9.03 -13.47
CA GLU A 14 3.83 -8.70 -14.23
C GLU A 14 5.06 -8.62 -13.30
N GLY A 15 6.12 -9.36 -13.68
CA GLY A 15 7.39 -9.39 -12.95
C GLY A 15 7.44 -10.29 -11.71
N LEU A 16 6.32 -10.93 -11.33
CA LEU A 16 6.25 -11.85 -10.17
C LEU A 16 5.81 -13.25 -10.63
N SER A 17 6.72 -14.23 -10.56
CA SER A 17 6.46 -15.61 -10.97
C SER A 17 5.66 -16.37 -9.93
N MET A 18 4.55 -17.00 -10.34
CA MET A 18 3.77 -17.89 -9.48
C MET A 18 4.51 -19.20 -9.17
N GLU A 19 5.47 -19.62 -10.01
CA GLU A 19 6.40 -20.68 -9.71
C GLU A 19 7.24 -20.35 -8.46
N SER A 20 7.85 -19.16 -8.45
CA SER A 20 8.64 -18.72 -7.30
C SER A 20 7.80 -18.61 -6.04
N TYR A 21 6.53 -18.19 -6.15
CA TYR A 21 5.61 -18.17 -5.01
C TYR A 21 5.33 -19.58 -4.49
N ALA A 22 4.98 -20.52 -5.38
CA ALA A 22 4.70 -21.90 -4.98
C ALA A 22 5.92 -22.58 -4.34
N GLU A 23 7.14 -22.32 -4.87
CA GLU A 23 8.39 -22.79 -4.26
C GLU A 23 8.59 -22.19 -2.87
N THR A 24 8.46 -20.85 -2.73
CA THR A 24 8.60 -20.16 -1.45
C THR A 24 7.59 -20.67 -0.42
N LEU A 25 6.34 -20.88 -0.84
CA LEU A 25 5.29 -21.39 0.04
C LEU A 25 5.55 -22.85 0.45
N SER A 26 6.05 -23.68 -0.47
CA SER A 26 6.48 -25.06 -0.16
C SER A 26 7.62 -25.11 0.87
N ASP A 27 8.59 -24.20 0.75
CA ASP A 27 9.70 -24.10 1.71
C ASP A 27 9.23 -23.70 3.13
N ARG A 28 8.16 -22.89 3.22
CA ARG A 28 7.54 -22.50 4.50
C ARG A 28 6.68 -23.60 5.11
N LEU A 29 6.16 -24.52 4.28
CA LEU A 29 5.20 -25.55 4.65
C LEU A 29 5.68 -26.96 4.23
N PRO A 30 6.83 -27.44 4.76
CA PRO A 30 7.44 -28.70 4.32
C PRO A 30 6.56 -29.95 4.60
N ASP A 31 5.63 -29.84 5.56
CA ASP A 31 4.71 -30.94 5.93
C ASP A 31 3.38 -30.89 5.15
N ARG A 32 3.25 -29.97 4.18
CA ARG A 32 2.04 -29.77 3.37
C ARG A 32 2.34 -29.92 1.89
N THR A 33 1.30 -30.32 1.13
CA THR A 33 1.42 -30.42 -0.32
C THR A 33 0.95 -29.13 -0.98
N VAL A 34 1.92 -28.34 -1.49
CA VAL A 34 1.67 -27.14 -2.29
C VAL A 34 1.79 -27.46 -3.77
N THR A 35 0.77 -27.18 -4.55
CA THR A 35 0.73 -27.48 -5.99
C THR A 35 0.40 -26.23 -6.79
N LEU A 36 1.26 -25.87 -7.74
CA LEU A 36 0.97 -24.84 -8.74
C LEU A 36 0.13 -25.44 -9.87
N ALA A 37 -1.06 -24.90 -10.07
CA ALA A 37 -1.88 -25.19 -11.25
C ALA A 37 -1.40 -24.30 -12.42
N ARG A 38 -0.81 -24.93 -13.47
CA ARG A 38 -0.20 -24.21 -14.61
C ARG A 38 -1.19 -23.95 -15.75
N THR A 39 -2.37 -24.58 -15.71
CA THR A 39 -3.38 -24.48 -16.78
C THR A 39 -4.78 -24.45 -16.18
N PRO A 40 -5.78 -23.87 -16.91
CA PRO A 40 -7.17 -23.91 -16.45
C PRO A 40 -7.71 -25.34 -16.23
N LYS A 41 -7.15 -26.33 -16.95
CA LYS A 41 -7.51 -27.73 -16.75
C LYS A 41 -7.00 -28.24 -15.41
N GLN A 42 -5.76 -27.93 -15.06
CA GLN A 42 -5.19 -28.30 -13.76
C GLN A 42 -5.88 -27.61 -12.59
N GLU A 43 -6.29 -26.35 -12.74
CA GLU A 43 -7.09 -25.65 -11.71
C GLU A 43 -8.37 -26.44 -11.44
N ARG A 44 -9.12 -26.81 -12.48
CA ARG A 44 -10.34 -27.62 -12.34
C ARG A 44 -10.13 -29.04 -11.79
N GLU A 45 -8.92 -29.60 -11.96
CA GLU A 45 -8.57 -30.92 -11.43
C GLU A 45 -8.10 -30.89 -9.97
N LEU A 46 -7.47 -29.79 -9.52
CA LEU A 46 -6.83 -29.68 -8.20
C LEU A 46 -7.71 -28.99 -7.16
N VAL A 47 -8.46 -27.94 -7.55
CA VAL A 47 -9.25 -27.12 -6.62
C VAL A 47 -10.33 -27.90 -5.86
N PRO A 48 -11.00 -28.93 -6.43
CA PRO A 48 -12.00 -29.71 -5.68
C PRO A 48 -11.50 -30.32 -4.36
N ASP A 49 -10.25 -30.76 -4.33
CA ASP A 49 -9.63 -31.40 -3.17
C ASP A 49 -8.83 -30.43 -2.29
N ALA A 50 -8.64 -29.17 -2.73
CA ALA A 50 -7.83 -28.19 -2.03
C ALA A 50 -8.53 -27.63 -0.78
N ARG A 51 -7.81 -27.57 0.33
CA ARG A 51 -8.27 -26.91 1.55
C ARG A 51 -7.98 -25.40 1.52
N VAL A 52 -6.89 -25.01 0.87
CA VAL A 52 -6.48 -23.62 0.67
C VAL A 52 -6.25 -23.37 -0.81
N VAL A 53 -6.80 -22.28 -1.32
CA VAL A 53 -6.49 -21.79 -2.67
C VAL A 53 -5.87 -20.39 -2.53
N THR A 54 -4.79 -20.11 -3.25
CA THR A 54 -4.15 -18.81 -3.25
C THR A 54 -3.92 -18.31 -4.68
N GLY A 55 -4.19 -17.04 -4.90
CA GLY A 55 -4.13 -16.41 -6.23
C GLY A 55 -4.61 -14.96 -6.18
N ILE A 56 -4.66 -14.31 -7.34
CA ILE A 56 -5.19 -12.95 -7.46
C ILE A 56 -6.69 -12.96 -7.18
N THR A 57 -7.40 -13.83 -7.87
CA THR A 57 -8.85 -14.03 -7.74
C THR A 57 -9.18 -15.51 -7.97
N ILE A 58 -10.41 -15.88 -7.74
CA ILE A 58 -10.96 -17.21 -8.08
C ILE A 58 -12.24 -17.02 -8.88
N GLU A 59 -12.30 -17.65 -10.06
CA GLU A 59 -13.49 -17.64 -10.90
C GLU A 59 -14.66 -18.39 -10.23
N GLU A 60 -15.89 -17.89 -10.34
CA GLU A 60 -17.07 -18.53 -9.74
C GLU A 60 -17.30 -19.98 -10.21
N ASP A 61 -17.03 -20.28 -11.52
CA ASP A 61 -17.06 -21.67 -12.04
C ASP A 61 -16.04 -22.57 -11.34
N LEU A 62 -14.88 -22.03 -10.99
CA LEU A 62 -13.85 -22.75 -10.26
C LEU A 62 -14.22 -22.92 -8.79
N LEU A 63 -14.74 -21.86 -8.16
CA LEU A 63 -15.20 -21.86 -6.77
C LEU A 63 -16.34 -22.88 -6.58
N SER A 64 -17.28 -22.97 -7.51
CA SER A 64 -18.39 -23.95 -7.45
C SER A 64 -17.94 -25.42 -7.43
N ARG A 65 -16.69 -25.69 -7.75
CA ARG A 65 -16.07 -27.04 -7.74
C ARG A 65 -15.25 -27.30 -6.47
N ALA A 66 -15.03 -26.28 -5.65
CA ALA A 66 -14.19 -26.34 -4.47
C ALA A 66 -14.93 -26.97 -3.28
N GLU A 67 -14.92 -28.32 -3.21
CA GLU A 67 -15.70 -29.08 -2.23
C GLU A 67 -15.15 -28.98 -0.79
N ARG A 68 -13.85 -28.67 -0.66
CA ARG A 68 -13.12 -28.69 0.63
C ARG A 68 -12.49 -27.35 1.01
N LEU A 69 -12.74 -26.28 0.23
CA LEU A 69 -12.09 -25.00 0.41
C LEU A 69 -12.52 -24.33 1.73
N GLU A 70 -11.56 -24.05 2.59
CA GLU A 70 -11.76 -23.33 3.86
C GLU A 70 -11.21 -21.90 3.79
N LEU A 71 -10.15 -21.67 2.99
CA LEU A 71 -9.46 -20.39 2.90
C LEU A 71 -9.10 -20.04 1.45
N PHE A 72 -9.51 -18.86 1.01
CA PHE A 72 -8.94 -18.20 -0.15
C PHE A 72 -7.94 -17.11 0.31
N ALA A 73 -6.65 -17.26 -0.03
CA ALA A 73 -5.60 -16.32 0.30
C ALA A 73 -5.29 -15.44 -0.93
N CYS A 74 -5.84 -14.22 -0.96
CA CYS A 74 -5.59 -13.25 -2.03
C CYS A 74 -4.14 -12.76 -2.00
N THR A 75 -3.47 -12.79 -3.16
CA THR A 75 -2.05 -12.40 -3.30
C THR A 75 -1.84 -10.88 -3.30
N PHE A 76 -2.92 -10.08 -3.29
CA PHE A 76 -2.90 -8.62 -3.20
C PHE A 76 -3.49 -8.10 -1.89
N ALA A 77 -3.11 -6.87 -1.53
CA ALA A 77 -3.70 -6.16 -0.39
C ALA A 77 -5.12 -5.65 -0.68
N GLY A 78 -5.38 -5.15 -1.91
CA GLY A 78 -6.71 -4.81 -2.39
C GLY A 78 -7.49 -6.07 -2.78
N THR A 79 -8.80 -6.09 -2.53
CA THR A 79 -9.67 -7.25 -2.76
C THR A 79 -10.91 -6.92 -3.63
N ASP A 80 -10.93 -5.77 -4.28
CA ASP A 80 -12.06 -5.30 -5.09
C ASP A 80 -12.39 -6.23 -6.28
N HIS A 81 -11.43 -7.04 -6.70
CA HIS A 81 -11.53 -8.01 -7.79
C HIS A 81 -11.83 -9.45 -7.31
N VAL A 82 -11.98 -9.65 -6.00
CA VAL A 82 -12.30 -10.97 -5.41
C VAL A 82 -13.81 -11.11 -5.28
N PRO A 83 -14.42 -12.24 -5.70
CA PRO A 83 -15.85 -12.45 -5.63
C PRO A 83 -16.32 -12.75 -4.18
N MET A 84 -16.32 -11.72 -3.33
CA MET A 84 -16.57 -11.84 -1.90
C MET A 84 -17.92 -12.49 -1.59
N ASP A 85 -18.99 -12.08 -2.29
CA ASP A 85 -20.34 -12.62 -2.06
C ASP A 85 -20.40 -14.13 -2.34
N ALA A 86 -19.77 -14.56 -3.43
CA ALA A 86 -19.72 -15.98 -3.76
C ALA A 86 -18.89 -16.80 -2.76
N LEU A 87 -17.76 -16.24 -2.26
CA LEU A 87 -16.94 -16.88 -1.23
C LEU A 87 -17.67 -16.97 0.11
N GLU A 88 -18.46 -15.94 0.47
CA GLU A 88 -19.30 -15.94 1.66
C GLU A 88 -20.40 -17.01 1.57
N GLU A 89 -21.09 -17.12 0.42
CA GLU A 89 -22.11 -18.15 0.17
C GLU A 89 -21.54 -19.58 0.26
N HIS A 90 -20.26 -19.77 -0.08
CA HIS A 90 -19.57 -21.06 0.06
C HIS A 90 -18.95 -21.26 1.45
N GLY A 91 -19.10 -20.32 2.37
CA GLY A 91 -18.53 -20.41 3.73
C GLY A 91 -17.00 -20.35 3.79
N VAL A 92 -16.35 -19.76 2.78
CA VAL A 92 -14.90 -19.70 2.64
C VAL A 92 -14.37 -18.41 3.29
N ALA A 93 -13.38 -18.56 4.17
CA ALA A 93 -12.65 -17.39 4.70
C ALA A 93 -11.78 -16.74 3.60
N VAL A 94 -11.63 -15.42 3.66
CA VAL A 94 -10.74 -14.70 2.76
C VAL A 94 -9.71 -13.90 3.56
N THR A 95 -8.44 -14.07 3.20
CA THR A 95 -7.34 -13.23 3.69
C THR A 95 -6.65 -12.52 2.54
N ASN A 96 -5.97 -11.42 2.83
CA ASN A 96 -5.26 -10.65 1.83
C ASN A 96 -3.78 -10.42 2.21
N ALA A 97 -3.02 -9.85 1.27
CA ALA A 97 -1.60 -9.52 1.44
C ALA A 97 -1.39 -8.18 2.18
N GLY A 98 -2.30 -7.81 3.09
CA GLY A 98 -2.20 -6.56 3.84
C GLY A 98 -0.89 -6.44 4.60
N GLY A 99 -0.22 -5.29 4.48
CA GLY A 99 1.03 -4.99 5.21
C GLY A 99 2.32 -5.43 4.54
N ILE A 100 2.30 -6.35 3.56
CA ILE A 100 3.54 -6.83 2.91
C ILE A 100 4.32 -5.73 2.18
N HIS A 101 3.61 -4.72 1.70
CA HIS A 101 4.17 -3.56 0.98
C HIS A 101 4.61 -2.43 1.91
N ALA A 102 4.16 -2.44 3.17
CA ALA A 102 4.40 -1.34 4.11
C ALA A 102 5.88 -0.96 4.27
N PRO A 103 6.84 -1.90 4.35
CA PRO A 103 8.25 -1.53 4.43
C PRO A 103 8.77 -0.76 3.21
N GLY A 104 8.43 -1.20 1.99
CA GLY A 104 8.89 -0.56 0.75
C GLY A 104 8.26 0.82 0.55
N ILE A 105 6.95 0.93 0.77
CA ILE A 105 6.23 2.21 0.66
C ILE A 105 6.76 3.21 1.69
N ALA A 106 7.01 2.78 2.92
CA ALA A 106 7.58 3.65 3.94
C ALA A 106 9.00 4.15 3.58
N GLU A 107 9.84 3.27 3.03
CA GLU A 107 11.17 3.63 2.53
C GLU A 107 11.08 4.64 1.37
N GLN A 108 10.13 4.47 0.45
CA GLN A 108 9.90 5.41 -0.65
C GLN A 108 9.39 6.77 -0.13
N ALA A 109 8.43 6.78 0.81
CA ALA A 109 7.92 8.01 1.40
C ALA A 109 9.04 8.83 2.06
N ILE A 110 9.88 8.18 2.87
CA ILE A 110 11.03 8.82 3.52
C ILE A 110 12.06 9.27 2.47
N GLY A 111 12.35 8.42 1.48
CA GLY A 111 13.23 8.76 0.37
C GLY A 111 12.77 10.02 -0.36
N ASN A 112 11.47 10.16 -0.63
CA ASN A 112 10.88 11.34 -1.25
C ASN A 112 11.02 12.58 -0.38
N MET A 113 10.75 12.49 0.92
CA MET A 113 10.96 13.61 1.86
C MET A 113 12.44 14.05 1.86
N LEU A 114 13.38 13.11 1.90
CA LEU A 114 14.81 13.40 1.85
C LEU A 114 15.26 14.01 0.51
N VAL A 115 14.65 13.60 -0.61
CA VAL A 115 14.90 14.22 -1.92
C VAL A 115 14.57 15.71 -1.88
N PHE A 116 13.47 16.11 -1.24
CA PHE A 116 13.10 17.52 -1.08
C PHE A 116 13.95 18.23 -0.03
N ALA A 117 14.17 17.65 1.15
CA ALA A 117 15.00 18.23 2.18
C ALA A 117 16.39 18.54 1.66
N ARG A 118 17.03 17.57 1.00
CA ARG A 118 18.40 17.69 0.50
C ARG A 118 18.49 18.27 -0.92
N ARG A 119 17.33 18.56 -1.58
CA ARG A 119 17.23 19.05 -2.96
C ARG A 119 17.98 18.16 -3.96
N LEU A 120 17.91 16.85 -3.79
CA LEU A 120 18.61 15.90 -4.65
C LEU A 120 18.11 15.96 -6.11
N HIS A 121 16.83 16.25 -6.33
CA HIS A 121 16.24 16.49 -7.64
C HIS A 121 16.92 17.67 -8.38
N GLU A 122 17.26 18.75 -7.67
CA GLU A 122 18.02 19.85 -8.23
C GLU A 122 19.46 19.43 -8.61
N GLY A 123 20.10 18.63 -7.76
CA GLY A 123 21.42 18.06 -8.05
C GLY A 123 21.43 17.22 -9.33
N TRP A 124 20.39 16.38 -9.52
CA TRP A 124 20.26 15.58 -10.72
C TRP A 124 20.01 16.40 -11.98
N ARG A 125 19.21 17.47 -11.90
CA ARG A 125 19.00 18.40 -13.03
C ARG A 125 20.28 19.09 -13.43
N ARG A 126 21.05 19.60 -12.46
CA ARG A 126 22.35 20.25 -12.70
C ARG A 126 23.37 19.28 -13.30
N LYS A 127 23.40 18.03 -12.80
CA LYS A 127 24.25 16.98 -13.37
C LYS A 127 23.98 16.80 -14.88
N ARG A 128 22.69 16.78 -15.30
CA ARG A 128 22.33 16.65 -16.73
C ARG A 128 22.82 17.82 -17.59
N ARG A 129 23.02 19.00 -16.98
CA ARG A 129 23.53 20.23 -17.64
C ARG A 129 25.03 20.42 -17.44
N SER A 130 25.72 19.46 -16.80
CA SER A 130 27.14 19.57 -16.42
C SER A 130 27.45 20.82 -15.57
N GLU A 131 26.52 21.23 -14.73
CA GLU A 131 26.61 22.40 -13.86
C GLU A 131 27.15 22.02 -12.48
N TRP A 132 28.38 22.40 -12.15
CA TRP A 132 28.95 22.28 -10.81
C TRP A 132 28.75 23.61 -10.04
N ARG A 133 27.55 23.80 -9.47
CA ARG A 133 27.18 24.99 -8.74
C ARG A 133 26.46 24.61 -7.44
N HIS A 134 26.89 25.22 -6.32
CA HIS A 134 26.28 25.00 -5.02
C HIS A 134 24.83 25.50 -4.98
N PHE A 135 24.02 24.87 -4.16
CA PHE A 135 22.67 25.30 -3.77
C PHE A 135 22.43 25.00 -2.30
N GLN A 136 21.57 25.80 -1.68
CA GLN A 136 21.18 25.58 -0.29
C GLN A 136 20.21 24.39 -0.17
N SER A 137 20.41 23.56 0.83
CA SER A 137 19.49 22.48 1.25
C SER A 137 19.06 22.70 2.70
N SER A 138 18.01 22.02 3.13
CA SER A 138 17.55 21.97 4.52
C SER A 138 18.02 20.69 5.19
N GLU A 139 18.02 20.66 6.51
CA GLU A 139 18.08 19.42 7.27
C GLU A 139 16.67 18.85 7.43
N PHE A 140 16.58 17.55 7.65
CA PHE A 140 15.29 16.87 7.86
C PHE A 140 14.98 16.73 9.37
N THR A 141 16.01 16.73 10.20
CA THR A 141 15.93 16.82 11.65
C THR A 141 15.13 18.05 12.09
N ASP A 142 14.42 17.96 13.20
CA ASP A 142 13.55 19.00 13.75
C ASP A 142 12.33 19.38 12.84
N SER A 143 12.07 18.60 11.78
CA SER A 143 10.86 18.78 10.96
C SER A 143 9.65 18.14 11.62
N THR A 144 8.46 18.66 11.33
CA THR A 144 7.19 18.03 11.69
C THR A 144 6.65 17.23 10.50
N VAL A 145 6.37 15.94 10.72
CA VAL A 145 5.82 15.03 9.72
C VAL A 145 4.43 14.59 10.12
N THR A 146 3.42 14.97 9.34
CA THR A 146 2.06 14.44 9.50
C THR A 146 1.86 13.20 8.64
N VAL A 147 1.35 12.12 9.24
CA VAL A 147 0.99 10.88 8.55
C VAL A 147 -0.52 10.71 8.58
N VAL A 148 -1.15 10.91 7.43
CA VAL A 148 -2.61 10.76 7.25
C VAL A 148 -2.93 9.30 7.02
N GLY A 149 -3.43 8.63 8.05
CA GLY A 149 -3.72 7.20 8.06
C GLY A 149 -2.65 6.39 8.80
N LEU A 150 -2.97 5.94 10.01
CA LEU A 150 -2.12 5.07 10.84
C LEU A 150 -2.48 3.58 10.69
N GLY A 151 -2.59 3.12 9.43
CA GLY A 151 -2.63 1.70 9.06
C GLY A 151 -1.22 1.08 9.04
N SER A 152 -1.06 -0.08 8.41
CA SER A 152 0.24 -0.77 8.31
C SER A 152 1.33 0.09 7.66
N ILE A 153 0.97 0.83 6.60
CA ILE A 153 1.90 1.72 5.89
C ILE A 153 2.27 2.93 6.76
N GLY A 154 1.28 3.66 7.27
CA GLY A 154 1.54 4.84 8.10
C GLY A 154 2.36 4.53 9.35
N GLN A 155 2.05 3.43 10.04
CA GLN A 155 2.85 2.99 11.19
C GLN A 155 4.28 2.62 10.77
N ALA A 156 4.47 1.99 9.61
CA ALA A 156 5.80 1.66 9.10
C ALA A 156 6.61 2.90 8.71
N VAL A 157 5.96 3.99 8.24
CA VAL A 157 6.58 5.29 8.03
C VAL A 157 7.06 5.85 9.37
N VAL A 158 6.14 5.99 10.34
CA VAL A 158 6.46 6.58 11.66
C VAL A 158 7.60 5.83 12.34
N GLN A 159 7.56 4.49 12.39
CA GLN A 159 8.62 3.69 13.00
C GLN A 159 10.01 3.92 12.37
N ARG A 160 10.07 4.24 11.08
CA ARG A 160 11.35 4.54 10.40
C ARG A 160 11.80 5.98 10.60
N LEU A 161 10.89 6.86 10.97
CA LEU A 161 11.19 8.26 11.28
C LEU A 161 11.91 8.43 12.61
N ASP A 162 11.81 7.48 13.55
CA ASP A 162 12.47 7.53 14.88
C ASP A 162 13.97 7.89 14.77
N GLY A 163 14.66 7.42 13.72
CA GLY A 163 16.08 7.68 13.52
C GLY A 163 16.42 9.06 12.95
N PHE A 164 15.42 9.90 12.63
CA PHE A 164 15.60 11.20 12.01
C PHE A 164 15.36 12.39 12.95
N GLU A 165 14.95 12.12 14.20
CA GLU A 165 14.71 13.17 15.21
C GLU A 165 13.70 14.23 14.71
N VAL A 166 12.55 13.76 14.20
CA VAL A 166 11.43 14.57 13.72
C VAL A 166 10.23 14.45 14.66
N ASP A 167 9.42 15.50 14.76
CA ASP A 167 8.13 15.44 15.43
C ASP A 167 7.08 14.79 14.52
N THR A 168 6.20 13.94 15.08
CA THR A 168 5.23 13.17 14.30
C THR A 168 3.80 13.41 14.74
N ILE A 169 2.91 13.69 13.76
CA ILE A 169 1.46 13.79 13.96
C ILE A 169 0.79 12.69 13.14
N GLY A 170 -0.06 11.90 13.76
CA GLY A 170 -0.83 10.86 13.08
C GLY A 170 -2.30 11.24 12.96
N ILE A 171 -2.90 11.12 11.79
CA ILE A 171 -4.34 11.27 11.59
C ILE A 171 -4.96 9.89 11.39
N ARG A 172 -6.01 9.57 12.17
CA ARG A 172 -6.71 8.30 12.05
C ARG A 172 -8.20 8.40 12.41
N TYR A 173 -9.00 7.51 11.81
CA TYR A 173 -10.45 7.46 12.00
C TYR A 173 -10.87 7.28 13.48
N THR A 174 -10.10 6.57 14.27
CA THR A 174 -10.37 6.36 15.69
C THR A 174 -9.16 6.82 16.52
N PRO A 175 -9.05 8.11 16.89
CA PRO A 175 -7.88 8.64 17.59
C PRO A 175 -7.60 7.93 18.91
N SER A 176 -8.64 7.46 19.61
CA SER A 176 -8.52 6.74 20.89
C SER A 176 -7.74 5.41 20.80
N LYS A 177 -7.52 4.87 19.59
CA LYS A 177 -6.63 3.71 19.39
C LYS A 177 -5.15 4.07 19.56
N GLY A 178 -4.82 5.37 19.66
CA GLY A 178 -3.44 5.83 19.69
C GLY A 178 -2.66 5.50 18.42
N GLY A 179 -1.36 5.57 18.49
CA GLY A 179 -0.43 5.25 17.40
C GLY A 179 1.02 5.42 17.86
N PRO A 180 2.00 5.13 16.99
CA PRO A 180 3.41 5.33 17.31
C PRO A 180 3.88 6.79 17.12
N THR A 181 2.97 7.73 16.87
CA THR A 181 3.24 9.17 16.70
C THR A 181 3.23 9.91 18.03
N ASP A 182 3.88 11.07 18.10
CA ASP A 182 3.89 11.94 19.29
C ASP A 182 2.49 12.48 19.59
N GLU A 183 1.70 12.74 18.54
CA GLU A 183 0.32 13.21 18.63
C GLU A 183 -0.59 12.40 17.68
N VAL A 184 -1.83 12.16 18.09
CA VAL A 184 -2.85 11.49 17.26
C VAL A 184 -4.12 12.32 17.21
N LEU A 185 -4.53 12.69 16.00
CA LEU A 185 -5.70 13.51 15.68
C LEU A 185 -6.75 12.71 14.89
N GLY A 186 -7.96 13.29 14.77
CA GLY A 186 -9.08 12.74 14.00
C GLY A 186 -9.08 13.15 12.53
N PHE A 187 -10.16 12.75 11.82
CA PHE A 187 -10.42 13.16 10.45
C PHE A 187 -11.47 14.30 10.36
N ASP A 188 -11.77 14.97 11.49
CA ASP A 188 -12.57 16.18 11.38
C ASP A 188 -11.73 17.34 10.82
N ASP A 189 -12.41 18.30 10.19
CA ASP A 189 -11.75 19.38 9.45
C ASP A 189 -10.80 20.19 10.33
N GLU A 190 -11.13 20.44 11.60
CA GLU A 190 -10.31 21.22 12.52
C GLU A 190 -8.98 20.49 12.81
N ASP A 191 -9.04 19.22 13.12
CA ASP A 191 -7.88 18.36 13.39
C ASP A 191 -6.97 18.24 12.16
N VAL A 192 -7.57 18.02 10.97
CA VAL A 192 -6.81 17.91 9.71
C VAL A 192 -6.11 19.21 9.41
N HIS A 193 -6.80 20.35 9.44
CA HIS A 193 -6.22 21.66 9.14
C HIS A 193 -5.16 22.07 10.17
N ASP A 194 -5.36 21.77 11.46
CA ASP A 194 -4.34 22.02 12.49
C ASP A 194 -3.05 21.24 12.19
N ALA A 195 -3.16 19.95 11.88
CA ALA A 195 -2.00 19.13 11.50
C ALA A 195 -1.29 19.66 10.25
N LEU A 196 -2.04 20.02 9.19
CA LEU A 196 -1.47 20.53 7.94
C LEU A 196 -0.74 21.86 8.15
N ALA A 197 -1.28 22.77 8.96
CA ALA A 197 -0.67 24.08 9.24
C ALA A 197 0.69 23.98 9.96
N ARG A 198 0.91 22.92 10.73
CA ARG A 198 2.11 22.69 11.54
C ARG A 198 3.19 21.88 10.81
N SER A 199 2.83 21.25 9.69
CA SER A 199 3.67 20.23 9.05
C SER A 199 4.66 20.80 8.03
N ASP A 200 5.88 20.29 8.08
CA ASP A 200 6.88 20.45 7.00
C ASP A 200 6.69 19.37 5.92
N TYR A 201 6.19 18.21 6.31
CA TYR A 201 5.90 17.10 5.40
C TYR A 201 4.55 16.45 5.75
N VAL A 202 3.75 16.18 4.73
CA VAL A 202 2.47 15.48 4.86
C VAL A 202 2.52 14.21 4.03
N VAL A 203 2.40 13.06 4.68
CA VAL A 203 2.39 11.73 4.04
C VAL A 203 0.98 11.17 4.04
N VAL A 204 0.42 10.95 2.86
CA VAL A 204 -0.89 10.32 2.69
C VAL A 204 -0.71 8.80 2.61
N ALA A 205 -1.29 8.08 3.59
CA ALA A 205 -1.21 6.63 3.75
C ALA A 205 -2.56 6.01 4.18
N CYS A 206 -3.68 6.71 3.95
CA CYS A 206 -5.04 6.24 4.23
C CYS A 206 -5.68 5.60 3.00
N PRO A 207 -6.71 4.75 3.14
CA PRO A 207 -7.49 4.26 2.01
C PRO A 207 -8.35 5.38 1.40
N LEU A 208 -8.67 5.28 0.11
CA LEU A 208 -9.64 6.14 -0.55
C LEU A 208 -11.07 5.63 -0.23
N ASN A 209 -11.89 6.52 0.30
CA ASN A 209 -13.31 6.32 0.56
C ASN A 209 -14.02 7.68 0.58
N ASP A 210 -15.31 7.72 0.92
CA ASP A 210 -16.09 8.97 0.91
C ASP A 210 -15.55 10.04 1.89
N LEU A 211 -14.88 9.63 2.97
CA LEU A 211 -14.27 10.56 3.94
C LEU A 211 -12.94 11.14 3.46
N THR A 212 -12.20 10.38 2.65
CA THR A 212 -10.83 10.71 2.26
C THR A 212 -10.69 11.15 0.82
N ARG A 213 -11.78 11.07 0.03
CA ARG A 213 -11.81 11.63 -1.33
C ARG A 213 -11.64 13.14 -1.27
N ASP A 214 -10.70 13.65 -2.08
CA ASP A 214 -10.35 15.06 -2.14
C ASP A 214 -10.02 15.69 -0.75
N LEU A 215 -9.54 14.86 0.20
CA LEU A 215 -9.14 15.33 1.53
C LEU A 215 -8.06 16.42 1.46
N VAL A 216 -7.20 16.37 0.45
CA VAL A 216 -6.19 17.38 0.16
C VAL A 216 -6.67 18.21 -1.02
N ASP A 217 -7.63 19.07 -0.76
CA ASP A 217 -8.25 20.02 -1.69
C ASP A 217 -7.53 21.39 -1.73
N GLU A 218 -8.16 22.40 -2.33
CA GLU A 218 -7.60 23.76 -2.43
C GLU A 218 -7.43 24.39 -1.05
N ASP A 219 -8.37 24.19 -0.11
CA ASP A 219 -8.33 24.78 1.22
C ASP A 219 -7.28 24.07 2.10
N ALA A 220 -7.16 22.76 1.99
CA ALA A 220 -6.12 21.99 2.64
C ALA A 220 -4.72 22.40 2.15
N LEU A 221 -4.53 22.54 0.83
CA LEU A 221 -3.28 23.02 0.24
C LEU A 221 -2.96 24.47 0.62
N ALA A 222 -3.97 25.33 0.77
CA ALA A 222 -3.79 26.69 1.24
C ALA A 222 -3.44 26.77 2.74
N THR A 223 -3.85 25.79 3.52
CA THR A 223 -3.52 25.67 4.95
C THR A 223 -2.09 25.19 5.18
N MET A 224 -1.55 24.35 4.28
CA MET A 224 -0.18 23.88 4.37
C MET A 224 0.81 25.05 4.34
N ARG A 225 1.94 24.86 5.01
CA ARG A 225 3.05 25.84 4.96
C ARG A 225 3.59 25.98 3.54
N THR A 226 4.06 27.15 3.18
CA THR A 226 4.63 27.42 1.85
C THR A 226 5.92 26.64 1.56
N ASP A 227 6.59 26.15 2.59
CA ASP A 227 7.76 25.28 2.52
C ASP A 227 7.43 23.79 2.77
N ALA A 228 6.16 23.45 2.92
CA ALA A 228 5.72 22.07 3.11
C ALA A 228 5.79 21.22 1.82
N VAL A 229 5.92 19.92 2.00
CA VAL A 229 5.95 18.92 0.93
C VAL A 229 4.84 17.90 1.17
N LEU A 230 4.02 17.65 0.13
CA LEU A 230 3.03 16.59 0.10
C LEU A 230 3.64 15.31 -0.47
N VAL A 231 3.43 14.18 0.19
CA VAL A 231 3.84 12.84 -0.29
C VAL A 231 2.61 11.94 -0.35
N ASN A 232 2.16 11.58 -1.55
CA ASN A 232 1.03 10.67 -1.72
C ASN A 232 1.51 9.28 -2.16
N THR A 233 1.37 8.31 -1.27
CA THR A 233 1.69 6.89 -1.51
C THR A 233 0.46 5.99 -1.36
N ALA A 234 -0.73 6.57 -1.33
CA ALA A 234 -2.00 5.87 -1.06
C ALA A 234 -2.85 5.67 -2.32
N ARG A 235 -3.66 6.68 -2.68
CA ARG A 235 -4.51 6.71 -3.89
C ARG A 235 -4.57 8.13 -4.45
N GLY A 236 -4.63 8.26 -5.78
CA GLY A 236 -4.67 9.55 -6.47
C GLY A 236 -5.84 10.42 -6.00
N GLY A 237 -7.04 9.86 -5.97
CA GLY A 237 -8.28 10.58 -5.62
C GLY A 237 -8.41 11.06 -4.16
N ILE A 238 -7.36 10.95 -3.34
CA ILE A 238 -7.30 11.59 -2.02
C ILE A 238 -6.83 13.05 -2.15
N VAL A 239 -6.19 13.37 -3.24
CA VAL A 239 -5.67 14.71 -3.55
C VAL A 239 -6.42 15.24 -4.77
N ASP A 240 -7.03 16.41 -4.65
CA ASP A 240 -7.56 17.12 -5.82
C ASP A 240 -6.38 17.50 -6.73
N THR A 241 -6.33 16.83 -7.89
CA THR A 241 -5.21 16.96 -8.84
C THR A 241 -5.12 18.35 -9.43
N ASP A 242 -6.24 19.01 -9.73
CA ASP A 242 -6.28 20.36 -10.32
C ASP A 242 -5.85 21.41 -9.28
N ALA A 243 -6.31 21.28 -8.05
CA ALA A 243 -5.88 22.11 -6.93
C ALA A 243 -4.38 21.95 -6.66
N LEU A 244 -3.86 20.71 -6.69
CA LEU A 244 -2.43 20.44 -6.53
C LEU A 244 -1.58 21.08 -7.63
N VAL A 245 -1.99 20.95 -8.91
CA VAL A 245 -1.32 21.62 -10.04
C VAL A 245 -1.25 23.13 -9.80
N SER A 246 -2.38 23.75 -9.44
CA SER A 246 -2.45 25.18 -9.15
C SER A 246 -1.53 25.59 -7.98
N ALA A 247 -1.52 24.81 -6.91
CA ALA A 247 -0.68 25.06 -5.72
C ALA A 247 0.82 24.96 -6.05
N LEU A 248 1.21 23.95 -6.84
CA LEU A 248 2.61 23.76 -7.26
C LEU A 248 3.08 24.86 -8.22
N GLN A 249 2.25 25.25 -9.21
CA GLN A 249 2.56 26.32 -10.16
C GLN A 249 2.71 27.70 -9.47
N SER A 250 1.85 27.96 -8.47
CA SER A 250 1.88 29.20 -7.69
C SER A 250 2.87 29.19 -6.51
N ASN A 251 3.56 28.07 -6.27
CA ASN A 251 4.43 27.85 -5.11
C ASN A 251 3.70 28.08 -3.77
N LYS A 252 2.42 27.70 -3.67
CA LYS A 252 1.67 27.68 -2.40
C LYS A 252 2.26 26.66 -1.44
N ILE A 253 2.78 25.54 -1.97
CA ILE A 253 3.59 24.57 -1.26
C ILE A 253 4.92 24.38 -1.97
N ARG A 254 5.93 23.89 -1.26
CA ARG A 254 7.29 23.68 -1.79
C ARG A 254 7.35 22.64 -2.88
N GLY A 255 6.56 21.56 -2.76
CA GLY A 255 6.55 20.49 -3.74
C GLY A 255 5.65 19.32 -3.37
N ALA A 256 5.55 18.35 -4.28
CA ALA A 256 4.87 17.10 -4.07
C ALA A 256 5.65 15.89 -4.59
N ALA A 257 5.48 14.73 -3.95
CA ALA A 257 5.94 13.44 -4.44
C ALA A 257 4.74 12.50 -4.54
N LEU A 258 4.46 12.03 -5.74
CA LEU A 258 3.28 11.25 -6.08
C LEU A 258 3.72 9.87 -6.57
N ASP A 259 3.38 8.82 -5.84
CA ASP A 259 3.49 7.44 -6.36
C ASP A 259 2.18 7.02 -7.04
N VAL A 260 1.11 7.76 -6.78
CA VAL A 260 -0.24 7.54 -7.29
C VAL A 260 -0.83 8.85 -7.81
N THR A 261 -1.66 8.75 -8.86
CA THR A 261 -2.34 9.90 -9.49
C THR A 261 -3.79 9.54 -9.83
N GLU A 262 -4.59 10.54 -10.17
CA GLU A 262 -5.92 10.33 -10.77
C GLU A 262 -6.02 11.22 -12.02
N PRO A 263 -6.19 10.64 -13.26
CA PRO A 263 -6.24 9.19 -13.51
C PRO A 263 -4.88 8.48 -13.43
N GLU A 264 -4.92 7.16 -13.40
CA GLU A 264 -3.76 6.28 -13.65
C GLU A 264 -4.01 5.42 -14.89
N PRO A 265 -3.06 5.37 -15.87
CA PRO A 265 -1.81 6.17 -15.95
C PRO A 265 -2.08 7.67 -16.12
N LEU A 266 -1.18 8.50 -15.56
CA LEU A 266 -1.24 9.96 -15.79
C LEU A 266 -1.03 10.27 -17.28
N PRO A 267 -1.95 11.02 -17.95
CA PRO A 267 -1.82 11.38 -19.36
C PRO A 267 -0.48 12.05 -19.69
N ALA A 268 0.08 11.74 -20.85
CA ALA A 268 1.41 12.21 -21.25
C ALA A 268 1.54 13.75 -21.35
N GLU A 269 0.42 14.43 -21.61
CA GLU A 269 0.33 15.90 -21.70
C GLU A 269 -0.04 16.58 -20.39
N HIS A 270 -0.14 15.81 -19.29
CA HIS A 270 -0.57 16.36 -18.01
C HIS A 270 0.48 17.32 -17.42
N PRO A 271 0.08 18.50 -16.87
CA PRO A 271 1.01 19.53 -16.39
C PRO A 271 1.98 19.07 -15.31
N LEU A 272 1.62 18.10 -14.47
CA LEU A 272 2.48 17.57 -13.41
C LEU A 272 3.83 17.06 -13.92
N TRP A 273 3.92 16.58 -15.18
CA TRP A 273 5.18 16.10 -15.75
C TRP A 273 6.24 17.21 -15.93
N ASP A 274 5.80 18.43 -16.16
CA ASP A 274 6.66 19.57 -16.43
C ASP A 274 7.02 20.37 -15.16
N LEU A 275 6.38 20.07 -14.02
CA LEU A 275 6.63 20.77 -12.77
C LEU A 275 7.91 20.26 -12.09
N GLU A 276 8.91 21.15 -11.99
CA GLU A 276 10.21 20.84 -11.38
C GLU A 276 10.13 20.52 -9.87
N ASN A 277 9.05 20.94 -9.20
CA ASN A 277 8.75 20.68 -7.79
C ASN A 277 7.75 19.52 -7.59
N CYS A 278 7.52 18.71 -8.63
CA CYS A 278 6.76 17.47 -8.55
C CYS A 278 7.64 16.26 -8.86
N LEU A 279 7.66 15.26 -8.00
CA LEU A 279 8.26 13.95 -8.25
C LEU A 279 7.14 12.96 -8.51
N ILE A 280 7.29 12.13 -9.57
CA ILE A 280 6.29 11.13 -9.92
C ILE A 280 6.98 9.78 -10.07
N THR A 281 6.41 8.75 -9.45
CA THR A 281 6.76 7.35 -9.65
C THR A 281 5.49 6.57 -10.04
N PRO A 282 5.58 5.58 -10.95
CA PRO A 282 4.40 4.96 -11.55
C PRO A 282 3.85 3.82 -10.67
N HIS A 283 3.31 4.16 -9.49
CA HIS A 283 2.68 3.25 -8.53
C HIS A 283 3.55 2.05 -8.16
N THR A 284 4.83 2.33 -7.87
CA THR A 284 5.87 1.31 -7.63
C THR A 284 6.28 1.18 -6.17
N GLY A 285 5.73 1.99 -5.27
CA GLY A 285 6.08 1.99 -3.85
C GLY A 285 5.92 0.63 -3.16
N GLY A 286 4.95 -0.16 -3.61
CA GLY A 286 4.74 -1.52 -3.13
C GLY A 286 5.65 -2.58 -3.74
N HIS A 287 6.36 -2.29 -4.84
CA HIS A 287 7.20 -3.27 -5.54
C HIS A 287 8.39 -3.68 -4.68
N THR A 288 8.56 -4.97 -4.47
CA THR A 288 9.62 -5.53 -3.62
C THR A 288 9.98 -6.94 -4.05
N PRO A 289 11.27 -7.33 -4.08
CA PRO A 289 11.65 -8.72 -4.29
C PRO A 289 11.23 -9.66 -3.15
N LYS A 290 10.78 -9.10 -2.01
CA LYS A 290 10.33 -9.86 -0.82
C LYS A 290 8.82 -10.07 -0.80
N HIS A 291 8.12 -9.87 -1.92
CA HIS A 291 6.66 -10.00 -1.99
C HIS A 291 6.23 -11.42 -1.59
N TRP A 292 6.79 -12.42 -2.27
CA TRP A 292 6.44 -13.82 -2.05
C TRP A 292 6.87 -14.35 -0.68
N ASP A 293 8.04 -13.95 -0.19
CA ASP A 293 8.48 -14.31 1.15
C ASP A 293 7.49 -13.86 2.22
N ARG A 294 7.09 -12.58 2.17
CA ARG A 294 6.16 -12.00 3.15
C ARG A 294 4.75 -12.59 3.04
N LEU A 295 4.29 -12.83 1.81
CA LEU A 295 2.98 -13.44 1.59
C LEU A 295 2.98 -14.90 2.06
N ALA A 296 4.02 -15.66 1.75
CA ALA A 296 4.15 -17.04 2.18
C ALA A 296 4.20 -17.15 3.73
N ASP A 297 4.85 -16.21 4.41
CA ASP A 297 4.85 -16.13 5.87
C ASP A 297 3.42 -15.93 6.42
N ILE A 298 2.61 -15.04 5.80
CA ILE A 298 1.21 -14.80 6.18
C ILE A 298 0.36 -16.05 5.94
N VAL A 299 0.50 -16.68 4.77
CA VAL A 299 -0.30 -17.88 4.43
C VAL A 299 0.06 -19.06 5.34
N ALA A 300 1.34 -19.26 5.63
CA ALA A 300 1.80 -20.30 6.54
C ALA A 300 1.26 -20.10 7.97
N GLU A 301 1.32 -18.88 8.48
CA GLU A 301 0.75 -18.53 9.78
C GLU A 301 -0.77 -18.71 9.81
N ASN A 302 -1.47 -18.30 8.74
CA ASN A 302 -2.92 -18.47 8.64
C ASN A 302 -3.33 -19.92 8.56
N LEU A 303 -2.55 -20.78 7.90
CA LEU A 303 -2.82 -22.21 7.86
C LEU A 303 -2.68 -22.83 9.27
N ALA A 304 -1.65 -22.46 10.02
CA ALA A 304 -1.50 -22.91 11.41
C ALA A 304 -2.68 -22.47 12.29
N ARG A 305 -3.11 -21.20 12.15
CA ARG A 305 -4.29 -20.68 12.86
C ARG A 305 -5.59 -21.36 12.45
N LEU A 306 -5.75 -21.67 11.17
CA LEU A 306 -6.90 -22.41 10.65
C LEU A 306 -7.00 -23.81 11.27
N ASP A 307 -5.85 -24.51 11.41
CA ASP A 307 -5.76 -25.82 12.06
C ASP A 307 -6.15 -25.78 13.56
N GLU A 308 -5.87 -24.66 14.21
CA GLU A 308 -6.19 -24.43 15.62
C GLU A 308 -7.60 -23.83 15.83
N GLY A 309 -8.32 -23.47 14.76
CA GLY A 309 -9.59 -22.75 14.83
C GLY A 309 -9.46 -21.31 15.33
N GLY A 310 -8.28 -20.71 15.14
CA GLY A 310 -7.95 -19.36 15.56
C GLY A 310 -8.35 -18.28 14.56
N GLN A 311 -8.27 -17.01 14.97
CA GLN A 311 -8.51 -15.86 14.11
C GLN A 311 -7.37 -15.70 13.09
N LEU A 312 -7.73 -15.57 11.80
CA LEU A 312 -6.76 -15.42 10.72
C LEU A 312 -6.18 -13.99 10.68
N GLN A 313 -4.92 -13.89 10.32
CA GLN A 313 -4.27 -12.60 10.05
C GLN A 313 -4.78 -12.03 8.71
N ASN A 314 -5.00 -10.72 8.65
CA ASN A 314 -5.51 -10.03 7.46
C ASN A 314 -6.81 -10.63 6.90
N GLN A 315 -7.66 -11.15 7.77
CA GLN A 315 -8.95 -11.66 7.38
C GLN A 315 -9.88 -10.53 6.95
N VAL A 316 -10.39 -10.61 5.73
CA VAL A 316 -11.32 -9.63 5.14
C VAL A 316 -12.73 -10.18 5.00
N LEU A 317 -12.86 -11.51 5.01
CA LEU A 317 -14.14 -12.21 5.07
C LEU A 317 -14.01 -13.36 6.08
N ALA A 318 -14.94 -13.44 7.03
CA ALA A 318 -15.05 -14.57 7.93
C ALA A 318 -15.90 -15.69 7.29
N PRO A 319 -15.60 -16.99 7.57
CA PRO A 319 -16.48 -18.06 7.11
C PRO A 319 -17.87 -17.85 7.67
N GLY A 320 -18.89 -18.08 6.83
CA GLY A 320 -20.29 -17.98 7.25
C GLY A 320 -20.56 -18.90 8.45
N GLN A 321 -21.13 -18.36 9.52
CA GLN A 321 -21.68 -19.18 10.60
C GLN A 321 -23.01 -19.73 10.09
N HIS A 322 -23.01 -20.96 9.57
CA HIS A 322 -24.21 -21.71 9.24
C HIS A 322 -24.74 -22.47 10.45
#